data_d790059b3dd2a3240d0f77d55e62ab74
#
_entry.id   d790059b3dd2a3240d0f77d55e62ab74
#
_cell.length_a   1.000
_cell.length_b   1.000
_cell.length_c   1.000
_cell.angle_alpha   90.00
_cell.angle_beta   90.00
_cell.angle_gamma   90.00
#
_symmetry.space_group_name_H-M   'P 1'
#
loop_
_entity.id
_entity.type
_entity.pdbx_description
1 polymer ?
#
loop_
_entity_poly.entity_id
_entity_poly.type
_entity_poly.pdbx_seq_one_letter_code
_entity_poly.pdbx_strand_id
1 'polypeptide(L)'
;TWKYHTELDMADGGAASNDDTAIVFGLNDLGTLGIYDAEGGLSTETGYGIGAVGVGQDYANTMTRIGMGSDVSADPHVAYTMPADMLPFGIVAAVGYAPNTEDGQGNSAKSTGGSQTVDADGTNATQYRLTAAPIDGLKLGADYYEVGNDLATLGQNKSSGHVYAQYAMGNFKVGLFDAYLEPGIATKYGTASADTATASNGDRYDFKGIGIEFAVNDAMSVSYSQEKYKRIDKTMSVTQSTQVESSVESEADYIQVAYNIGGATLGLAMVDTDNSDYTDGKEESKTVFSIALEF
;
A
#
# COMPACT_ATOMS: atom_id res chain seq x y z
N THR A 1 26.50 -14.41 9.95
CA THR A 1 25.49 -14.76 10.98
C THR A 1 24.25 -15.30 10.29
N TRP A 2 23.45 -16.05 11.01
CA TRP A 2 22.12 -16.47 10.52
C TRP A 2 21.10 -16.45 11.66
N LYS A 3 19.83 -16.26 11.31
CA LYS A 3 18.69 -16.30 12.22
C LYS A 3 17.61 -17.16 11.58
N TYR A 4 17.01 -18.03 12.38
CA TYR A 4 15.77 -18.73 12.03
C TYR A 4 14.64 -18.16 12.88
N HIS A 5 13.49 -17.93 12.27
CA HIS A 5 12.26 -17.51 12.90
C HIS A 5 11.13 -18.42 12.45
N THR A 6 10.21 -18.71 13.33
CA THR A 6 8.91 -19.36 13.01
C THR A 6 7.89 -18.88 14.00
N GLU A 7 6.70 -18.59 13.54
CA GLU A 7 5.54 -18.23 14.33
C GLU A 7 4.44 -19.28 14.14
N LEU A 8 3.86 -19.70 15.24
CA LEU A 8 2.77 -20.68 15.25
C LEU A 8 1.54 -20.02 15.82
N ASP A 9 0.55 -19.82 14.98
CA ASP A 9 -0.75 -19.33 15.40
C ASP A 9 -1.62 -20.44 15.92
N MET A 10 -2.18 -20.22 17.09
CA MET A 10 -3.18 -21.08 17.72
C MET A 10 -4.56 -20.56 17.36
N ALA A 11 -5.11 -21.03 16.27
CA ALA A 11 -6.47 -20.66 15.89
C ALA A 11 -7.48 -21.10 16.95
N ASP A 12 -8.45 -20.27 17.28
CA ASP A 12 -9.56 -20.58 18.18
C ASP A 12 -10.33 -21.82 17.68
N GLY A 13 -10.06 -22.97 18.29
CA GLY A 13 -10.71 -24.25 17.96
C GLY A 13 -10.14 -25.03 16.79
N GLY A 14 -8.98 -24.63 16.26
CA GLY A 14 -8.28 -25.28 15.14
C GLY A 14 -6.95 -25.92 15.52
N ALA A 15 -6.35 -26.62 14.58
CA ALA A 15 -4.95 -27.04 14.67
C ALA A 15 -4.04 -25.80 14.58
N ALA A 16 -2.92 -25.83 15.31
CA ALA A 16 -1.90 -24.80 15.15
C ALA A 16 -1.44 -24.75 13.69
N SER A 17 -1.47 -23.57 13.10
CA SER A 17 -0.91 -23.32 11.76
C SER A 17 0.42 -22.60 11.89
N ASN A 18 1.33 -22.89 10.98
CA ASN A 18 2.52 -22.08 10.82
C ASN A 18 2.08 -20.77 10.15
N ASP A 19 2.28 -19.64 10.81
CA ASP A 19 1.90 -18.35 10.29
C ASP A 19 3.03 -17.77 9.45
N ASP A 20 4.24 -17.70 10.01
CA ASP A 20 5.41 -17.34 9.26
C ASP A 20 6.63 -18.21 9.58
N THR A 21 7.51 -18.34 8.61
CA THR A 21 8.83 -18.96 8.78
C THR A 21 9.86 -18.23 7.94
N ALA A 22 10.99 -17.92 8.55
CA ALA A 22 12.07 -17.26 7.85
C ALA A 22 13.45 -17.78 8.23
N ILE A 23 14.37 -17.81 7.25
CA ILE A 23 15.80 -17.98 7.47
C ILE A 23 16.51 -16.76 6.90
N VAL A 24 17.21 -16.04 7.76
CA VAL A 24 17.90 -14.80 7.38
C VAL A 24 19.40 -14.94 7.59
N PHE A 25 20.17 -14.66 6.56
CA PHE A 25 21.61 -14.68 6.54
C PHE A 25 22.17 -13.26 6.54
N GLY A 26 22.91 -12.89 7.56
CA GLY A 26 23.73 -11.68 7.57
C GLY A 26 25.05 -11.95 6.84
N LEU A 27 25.26 -11.28 5.72
CA LEU A 27 26.40 -11.44 4.83
C LEU A 27 27.53 -10.44 5.14
N ASN A 28 27.61 -9.95 6.38
CA ASN A 28 28.51 -8.88 6.84
C ASN A 28 28.33 -7.61 5.98
N ASP A 29 29.43 -7.11 5.41
CA ASP A 29 29.43 -5.87 4.60
C ASP A 29 28.66 -6.00 3.26
N LEU A 30 28.14 -7.19 2.96
CA LEU A 30 27.35 -7.45 1.76
C LEU A 30 25.83 -7.42 1.99
N GLY A 31 25.38 -7.11 3.21
CA GLY A 31 23.96 -6.98 3.52
C GLY A 31 23.30 -8.24 4.04
N THR A 32 22.03 -8.41 3.74
CA THR A 32 21.19 -9.47 4.28
C THR A 32 20.44 -10.19 3.18
N LEU A 33 20.46 -11.53 3.22
CA LEU A 33 19.67 -12.41 2.37
C LEU A 33 18.68 -13.17 3.24
N GLY A 34 17.40 -13.08 2.95
CA GLY A 34 16.34 -13.81 3.64
C GLY A 34 15.57 -14.74 2.71
N ILE A 35 15.11 -15.85 3.25
CA ILE A 35 14.17 -16.78 2.63
C ILE A 35 12.98 -16.81 3.57
N TYR A 36 11.81 -16.48 3.06
CA TYR A 36 10.56 -16.29 3.80
C TYR A 36 9.49 -17.22 3.25
N ASP A 37 8.70 -17.80 4.13
CA ASP A 37 7.52 -18.58 3.81
C ASP A 37 6.32 -17.87 4.46
N ALA A 38 5.48 -17.27 3.64
CA ALA A 38 4.47 -16.28 4.03
C ALA A 38 5.11 -15.08 4.76
N GLU A 39 4.47 -14.17 5.19
CA GLU A 39 4.78 -12.93 5.92
C GLU A 39 6.26 -12.56 6.18
N GLY A 40 6.52 -11.32 6.41
CA GLY A 40 7.87 -10.80 6.67
C GLY A 40 8.66 -10.43 5.40
N GLY A 41 9.95 -10.25 5.53
CA GLY A 41 10.87 -9.94 4.42
C GLY A 41 10.69 -8.55 3.82
N LEU A 42 10.46 -8.47 2.52
CA LEU A 42 10.34 -7.22 1.81
C LEU A 42 8.87 -6.82 1.65
N SER A 43 8.36 -6.05 2.59
CA SER A 43 7.02 -5.44 2.52
C SER A 43 7.05 -4.09 1.81
N THR A 44 5.87 -3.59 1.40
CA THR A 44 5.72 -2.25 0.83
C THR A 44 6.23 -1.18 1.80
N GLU A 45 7.00 -0.24 1.30
CA GLU A 45 7.48 0.89 2.09
C GLU A 45 6.34 1.87 2.34
N THR A 46 5.92 2.02 3.59
CA THR A 46 4.77 2.86 3.98
C THR A 46 5.15 4.15 4.70
N GLY A 47 6.38 4.61 4.54
CA GLY A 47 6.93 5.76 5.25
C GLY A 47 6.30 7.13 4.92
N TYR A 48 5.30 7.19 4.06
CA TYR A 48 4.68 8.44 3.61
C TYR A 48 3.52 8.94 4.50
N GLY A 49 3.05 8.14 5.44
CA GLY A 49 1.95 8.54 6.34
C GLY A 49 2.31 9.75 7.20
N ILE A 50 1.46 10.76 7.20
CA ILE A 50 1.57 11.94 8.07
C ILE A 50 0.27 12.08 8.83
N GLY A 51 0.38 12.11 10.14
CA GLY A 51 -0.73 12.31 11.03
C GLY A 51 -0.25 12.34 12.47
N ALA A 52 -0.86 13.16 13.28
CA ALA A 52 -0.53 13.30 14.69
C ALA A 52 -0.67 11.98 15.47
N VAL A 53 -1.65 11.20 15.05
CA VAL A 53 -1.86 9.80 15.44
C VAL A 53 -2.28 9.12 14.16
N GLY A 54 -1.76 7.99 13.81
CA GLY A 54 -2.21 7.19 12.64
C GLY A 54 -3.69 6.74 12.67
N VAL A 55 -4.43 7.23 13.63
CA VAL A 55 -5.83 6.91 13.95
C VAL A 55 -6.80 7.43 12.90
N GLY A 56 -6.57 8.63 12.37
CA GLY A 56 -7.49 9.23 11.41
C GLY A 56 -7.52 8.51 10.08
N GLN A 57 -6.39 8.05 9.62
CA GLN A 57 -6.29 7.31 8.38
C GLN A 57 -6.93 5.91 8.48
N ASP A 58 -6.81 5.25 9.64
CA ASP A 58 -7.30 3.88 9.80
C ASP A 58 -8.79 3.85 10.18
N TYR A 59 -9.24 4.72 11.09
CA TYR A 59 -10.60 4.67 11.65
C TYR A 59 -11.56 5.67 11.02
N ALA A 60 -11.07 6.76 10.48
CA ALA A 60 -11.90 7.76 9.83
C ALA A 60 -12.01 7.55 8.31
N ASN A 61 -11.52 6.44 7.81
CA ASN A 61 -11.61 6.10 6.41
C ASN A 61 -13.09 5.98 5.98
N THR A 62 -13.52 6.89 5.14
CA THR A 62 -14.87 6.91 4.58
C THR A 62 -14.95 6.15 3.25
N MET A 63 -13.79 5.77 2.70
CA MET A 63 -13.69 5.07 1.43
C MET A 63 -13.19 3.64 1.63
N THR A 64 -13.61 2.74 0.75
CA THR A 64 -12.94 1.47 0.57
C THR A 64 -11.58 1.73 -0.06
N ARG A 65 -10.53 1.80 0.76
CA ARG A 65 -9.17 1.93 0.27
C ARG A 65 -8.75 0.64 -0.40
N ILE A 66 -8.36 0.78 -1.65
CA ILE A 66 -7.56 -0.24 -2.31
C ILE A 66 -6.14 -0.02 -1.81
N GLY A 67 -5.46 -1.07 -1.37
CA GLY A 67 -4.09 -0.96 -0.88
C GLY A 67 -3.21 -0.23 -1.91
N MET A 68 -2.47 0.79 -1.47
CA MET A 68 -1.62 1.63 -2.33
C MET A 68 -0.40 0.91 -2.89
N GLY A 69 -0.30 -0.40 -2.69
CA GLY A 69 0.80 -1.21 -3.18
C GLY A 69 0.55 -2.69 -2.93
N SER A 70 1.36 -3.49 -3.57
CA SER A 70 1.49 -4.91 -3.32
C SER A 70 2.95 -5.21 -3.08
N ASP A 71 3.24 -6.30 -2.41
CA ASP A 71 4.59 -6.73 -2.10
C ASP A 71 4.73 -8.24 -2.19
N VAL A 72 5.97 -8.72 -2.16
CA VAL A 72 6.27 -10.15 -2.18
C VAL A 72 6.08 -10.82 -0.82
N SER A 73 5.81 -10.06 0.24
CA SER A 73 5.70 -10.60 1.59
C SER A 73 4.47 -11.48 1.81
N ALA A 74 3.49 -11.39 0.92
CA ALA A 74 2.31 -12.26 0.94
C ALA A 74 2.56 -13.68 0.41
N ASP A 75 3.70 -13.90 -0.24
CA ASP A 75 4.04 -15.17 -0.91
C ASP A 75 5.38 -15.70 -0.41
N PRO A 76 5.67 -17.02 -0.53
CA PRO A 76 7.00 -17.56 -0.30
C PRO A 76 8.03 -16.87 -1.21
N HIS A 77 9.03 -16.22 -0.62
CA HIS A 77 9.95 -15.38 -1.39
C HIS A 77 11.38 -15.37 -0.85
N VAL A 78 12.28 -14.87 -1.67
CA VAL A 78 13.65 -14.55 -1.30
C VAL A 78 13.82 -13.05 -1.39
N ALA A 79 14.40 -12.43 -0.36
CA ALA A 79 14.70 -11.00 -0.36
C ALA A 79 16.16 -10.73 -0.03
N TYR A 80 16.74 -9.80 -0.75
CA TYR A 80 18.08 -9.27 -0.47
C TYR A 80 17.98 -7.78 -0.14
N THR A 81 18.63 -7.36 0.93
CA THR A 81 18.75 -5.96 1.34
C THR A 81 20.20 -5.57 1.45
N MET A 82 20.59 -4.54 0.73
CA MET A 82 21.93 -3.95 0.74
C MET A 82 22.21 -3.22 2.06
N PRO A 83 23.46 -3.19 2.56
CA PRO A 83 23.82 -2.39 3.74
C PRO A 83 23.60 -0.89 3.51
N ALA A 84 23.17 -0.19 4.56
CA ALA A 84 22.90 1.25 4.51
C ALA A 84 24.15 2.13 4.29
N ASP A 85 25.33 1.61 4.55
CA ASP A 85 26.61 2.31 4.43
C ASP A 85 27.36 2.02 3.12
N MET A 86 26.81 1.15 2.26
CA MET A 86 27.43 0.80 0.99
C MET A 86 27.34 1.93 -0.05
N LEU A 87 26.26 2.70 -0.03
CA LEU A 87 26.04 3.83 -0.95
C LEU A 87 25.99 5.16 -0.18
N PRO A 88 26.39 6.27 -0.84
CA PRO A 88 26.29 7.59 -0.24
C PRO A 88 24.83 7.96 0.06
N PHE A 89 24.62 8.96 0.91
CA PHE A 89 23.32 9.50 1.28
C PHE A 89 22.39 8.53 2.02
N GLY A 90 22.93 7.48 2.65
CA GLY A 90 22.14 6.45 3.33
C GLY A 90 21.20 5.69 2.41
N ILE A 91 21.59 5.52 1.14
CA ILE A 91 20.78 4.78 0.18
C ILE A 91 20.84 3.29 0.52
N VAL A 92 19.64 2.69 0.66
CA VAL A 92 19.45 1.25 0.83
C VAL A 92 18.60 0.76 -0.33
N ALA A 93 19.10 -0.22 -1.06
CA ALA A 93 18.32 -0.93 -2.08
C ALA A 93 17.97 -2.33 -1.58
N ALA A 94 16.77 -2.79 -1.90
CA ALA A 94 16.34 -4.14 -1.65
C ALA A 94 15.62 -4.71 -2.88
N VAL A 95 15.70 -6.02 -3.05
CA VAL A 95 14.99 -6.78 -4.08
C VAL A 95 14.38 -8.02 -3.47
N GLY A 96 13.11 -8.26 -3.78
CA GLY A 96 12.36 -9.45 -3.43
C GLY A 96 11.94 -10.23 -4.68
N TYR A 97 11.92 -11.55 -4.59
CA TYR A 97 11.47 -12.42 -5.67
C TYR A 97 10.67 -13.58 -5.09
N ALA A 98 9.39 -13.65 -5.48
CA ALA A 98 8.52 -14.78 -5.21
C ALA A 98 8.46 -15.66 -6.48
N PRO A 99 8.93 -16.92 -6.43
CA PRO A 99 8.96 -17.79 -7.61
C PRO A 99 7.56 -18.26 -8.03
N ASN A 100 6.61 -18.21 -7.11
CA ASN A 100 5.20 -18.53 -7.36
C ASN A 100 4.35 -17.63 -6.46
N THR A 101 3.38 -16.95 -7.04
CA THR A 101 2.38 -16.20 -6.32
C THR A 101 1.15 -17.08 -6.18
N GLU A 102 0.66 -17.26 -4.94
CA GLU A 102 -0.55 -18.01 -4.72
C GLU A 102 -1.75 -17.30 -5.32
N ASP A 103 -2.55 -18.09 -6.01
CA ASP A 103 -3.73 -17.65 -6.70
C ASP A 103 -4.78 -17.13 -5.70
N GLY A 104 -5.31 -15.97 -5.94
CA GLY A 104 -6.43 -15.42 -5.20
C GLY A 104 -6.11 -14.76 -3.86
N GLN A 105 -4.91 -14.85 -3.33
CA GLN A 105 -4.47 -14.10 -2.16
C GLN A 105 -3.94 -12.71 -2.54
N GLY A 106 -3.68 -12.49 -3.80
CA GLY A 106 -3.32 -11.17 -4.24
C GLY A 106 -4.35 -10.18 -3.71
N ASN A 107 -3.90 -9.07 -3.14
CA ASN A 107 -4.72 -7.92 -2.80
C ASN A 107 -5.53 -7.52 -4.03
N SER A 108 -6.46 -8.41 -4.38
CA SER A 108 -7.54 -8.06 -5.29
C SER A 108 -8.16 -6.85 -4.65
N ALA A 109 -8.12 -5.74 -5.33
CA ALA A 109 -8.94 -4.60 -5.01
C ALA A 109 -10.24 -5.18 -4.51
N LYS A 110 -10.54 -5.02 -3.23
CA LYS A 110 -11.68 -5.68 -2.60
C LYS A 110 -12.90 -5.13 -3.31
N SER A 111 -13.31 -5.89 -4.32
CA SER A 111 -14.45 -5.53 -5.14
C SER A 111 -15.66 -5.52 -4.24
N THR A 112 -16.20 -4.37 -3.96
CA THR A 112 -17.55 -4.26 -3.49
C THR A 112 -18.47 -4.59 -4.66
N GLY A 113 -18.66 -5.89 -4.93
CA GLY A 113 -19.81 -6.37 -5.66
C GLY A 113 -19.65 -6.85 -7.10
N GLY A 114 -18.48 -7.24 -7.54
CA GLY A 114 -18.33 -7.91 -8.85
C GLY A 114 -17.41 -9.12 -8.74
N SER A 115 -17.87 -10.28 -9.21
CA SER A 115 -17.03 -11.46 -9.37
C SER A 115 -16.02 -11.20 -10.49
N GLN A 116 -14.86 -10.66 -10.14
CA GLN A 116 -13.69 -10.76 -11.00
C GLN A 116 -13.01 -12.05 -10.59
N THR A 117 -13.17 -13.09 -11.37
CA THR A 117 -12.24 -14.20 -11.37
C THR A 117 -10.93 -13.64 -11.90
N VAL A 118 -10.07 -13.21 -11.01
CA VAL A 118 -8.67 -12.95 -11.33
C VAL A 118 -8.00 -14.33 -11.27
N ASP A 119 -8.26 -15.15 -12.27
CA ASP A 119 -7.41 -16.30 -12.56
C ASP A 119 -6.17 -15.78 -13.29
N ALA A 120 -5.41 -14.98 -12.60
CA ALA A 120 -4.06 -14.77 -13.00
C ALA A 120 -3.23 -15.76 -12.18
N ASP A 121 -3.04 -16.96 -12.67
CA ASP A 121 -1.94 -17.82 -12.23
C ASP A 121 -0.66 -17.01 -12.44
N GLY A 122 -0.33 -16.16 -11.47
CA GLY A 122 0.90 -15.41 -11.48
C GLY A 122 2.04 -16.40 -11.31
N THR A 123 2.93 -16.44 -12.27
CA THR A 123 4.05 -17.39 -12.22
C THR A 123 5.13 -16.94 -11.29
N ASN A 124 5.32 -15.64 -11.11
CA ASN A 124 6.32 -15.07 -10.21
C ASN A 124 5.98 -13.60 -9.90
N ALA A 125 6.56 -13.09 -8.83
CA ALA A 125 6.54 -11.65 -8.55
C ALA A 125 7.94 -11.14 -8.25
N THR A 126 8.17 -9.88 -8.58
CA THR A 126 9.41 -9.18 -8.28
C THR A 126 9.10 -7.83 -7.64
N GLN A 127 9.84 -7.49 -6.60
CA GLN A 127 9.74 -6.21 -5.93
C GLN A 127 11.11 -5.55 -5.83
N TYR A 128 11.15 -4.25 -6.05
CA TYR A 128 12.33 -3.40 -5.86
C TYR A 128 11.99 -2.29 -4.89
N ARG A 129 12.84 -2.05 -3.91
CA ARG A 129 12.69 -0.96 -2.95
C ARG A 129 13.98 -0.15 -2.86
N LEU A 130 13.83 1.16 -2.82
CA LEU A 130 14.91 2.10 -2.60
C LEU A 130 14.50 3.08 -1.51
N THR A 131 15.34 3.22 -0.49
CA THR A 131 15.18 4.27 0.52
C THR A 131 16.44 5.09 0.64
N ALA A 132 16.33 6.34 1.07
CA ALA A 132 17.47 7.23 1.28
C ALA A 132 17.20 8.22 2.41
N ALA A 133 18.27 8.59 3.12
CA ALA A 133 18.27 9.64 4.13
C ALA A 133 19.45 10.60 3.86
N PRO A 134 19.37 11.43 2.80
CA PRO A 134 20.52 12.20 2.32
C PRO A 134 20.96 13.32 3.26
N ILE A 135 20.06 13.84 4.07
CA ILE A 135 20.32 14.86 5.09
C ILE A 135 19.45 14.57 6.33
N ASP A 136 19.83 15.14 7.45
CA ASP A 136 19.06 15.01 8.68
C ASP A 136 17.60 15.47 8.48
N GLY A 137 16.66 14.68 8.98
CA GLY A 137 15.22 14.89 8.86
C GLY A 137 14.60 14.53 7.51
N LEU A 138 15.36 14.34 6.42
CA LEU A 138 14.81 13.98 5.11
C LEU A 138 14.84 12.47 4.90
N LYS A 139 13.68 11.90 4.60
CA LYS A 139 13.50 10.51 4.17
C LYS A 139 12.88 10.48 2.78
N LEU A 140 13.45 9.66 1.91
CA LEU A 140 12.94 9.40 0.57
C LEU A 140 12.75 7.90 0.42
N GLY A 141 11.72 7.51 -0.30
CA GLY A 141 11.48 6.11 -0.63
C GLY A 141 10.81 5.93 -1.97
N ALA A 142 11.07 4.79 -2.56
CA ALA A 142 10.43 4.31 -3.78
C ALA A 142 10.28 2.79 -3.68
N ASP A 143 9.17 2.28 -4.18
CA ASP A 143 8.89 0.86 -4.26
C ASP A 143 8.22 0.55 -5.61
N TYR A 144 8.52 -0.60 -6.17
CA TYR A 144 7.92 -1.10 -7.39
C TYR A 144 7.72 -2.60 -7.26
N TYR A 145 6.51 -3.07 -7.57
CA TYR A 145 6.12 -4.47 -7.55
C TYR A 145 5.46 -4.85 -8.87
N GLU A 146 5.77 -6.02 -9.39
CA GLU A 146 5.18 -6.57 -10.60
C GLU A 146 5.01 -8.08 -10.49
N VAL A 147 3.87 -8.59 -10.91
CA VAL A 147 3.60 -10.02 -11.10
C VAL A 147 3.77 -10.36 -12.57
N GLY A 148 4.66 -11.31 -12.85
CA GLY A 148 4.79 -11.89 -14.18
C GLY A 148 3.55 -12.71 -14.50
N ASN A 149 2.99 -12.53 -15.68
CA ASN A 149 1.80 -13.24 -16.11
C ASN A 149 2.01 -13.84 -17.49
N ASP A 150 1.73 -15.14 -17.61
CA ASP A 150 1.73 -15.88 -18.89
C ASP A 150 0.41 -15.75 -19.66
N LEU A 151 -0.52 -14.92 -19.22
CA LEU A 151 -1.81 -14.72 -19.91
C LEU A 151 -1.59 -14.03 -21.26
N ALA A 152 -1.51 -14.86 -22.22
CA ALA A 152 -0.87 -14.63 -23.51
C ALA A 152 -1.53 -13.59 -24.41
N THR A 153 -2.68 -12.96 -24.15
CA THR A 153 -3.25 -12.17 -25.25
C THR A 153 -3.99 -10.90 -24.93
N LEU A 154 -4.57 -10.71 -23.77
CA LEU A 154 -5.38 -9.50 -23.52
C LEU A 154 -5.44 -9.13 -22.02
N GLY A 155 -4.58 -9.68 -21.21
CA GLY A 155 -4.53 -9.43 -19.77
C GLY A 155 -3.74 -8.18 -19.39
N GLN A 156 -3.85 -7.80 -18.17
CA GLN A 156 -3.00 -6.80 -17.52
C GLN A 156 -2.29 -7.47 -16.35
N ASN A 157 -0.96 -7.37 -16.33
CA ASN A 157 -0.20 -7.82 -15.18
C ASN A 157 -0.50 -6.92 -13.97
N LYS A 158 -0.54 -7.52 -12.80
CA LYS A 158 -0.62 -6.75 -11.56
C LYS A 158 0.69 -6.02 -11.36
N SER A 159 0.63 -4.71 -11.18
CA SER A 159 1.79 -3.90 -10.82
C SER A 159 1.40 -2.78 -9.86
N SER A 160 2.33 -2.37 -9.05
CA SER A 160 2.17 -1.20 -8.21
C SER A 160 3.49 -0.48 -8.04
N GLY A 161 3.42 0.80 -7.77
CA GLY A 161 4.60 1.58 -7.47
C GLY A 161 4.25 2.79 -6.64
N HIS A 162 5.17 3.21 -5.79
CA HIS A 162 5.02 4.45 -5.06
C HIS A 162 6.36 5.13 -4.86
N VAL A 163 6.29 6.44 -4.67
CA VAL A 163 7.40 7.28 -4.24
C VAL A 163 6.92 8.20 -3.14
N TYR A 164 7.78 8.48 -2.18
CA TYR A 164 7.47 9.43 -1.13
C TYR A 164 8.68 10.26 -0.73
N ALA A 165 8.39 11.41 -0.14
CA ALA A 165 9.37 12.24 0.56
C ALA A 165 8.75 12.73 1.87
N GLN A 166 9.52 12.63 2.96
CA GLN A 166 9.19 13.22 4.27
C GLN A 166 10.34 14.09 4.74
N TYR A 167 10.03 15.24 5.29
CA TYR A 167 11.01 16.12 5.90
C TYR A 167 10.53 16.59 7.28
N ALA A 168 11.34 16.30 8.30
CA ALA A 168 11.13 16.75 9.67
C ALA A 168 12.13 17.86 9.99
N MET A 169 11.64 19.00 10.47
CA MET A 169 12.42 20.16 10.84
C MET A 169 11.86 20.80 12.12
N GLY A 170 12.57 20.65 13.22
CA GLY A 170 12.09 21.12 14.53
C GLY A 170 10.74 20.48 14.86
N ASN A 171 9.74 21.31 15.09
CA ASN A 171 8.39 20.86 15.44
C ASN A 171 7.51 20.54 14.22
N PHE A 172 8.01 20.68 13.00
CA PHE A 172 7.25 20.42 11.78
C PHE A 172 7.71 19.14 11.11
N LYS A 173 6.75 18.41 10.55
CA LYS A 173 6.98 17.31 9.61
C LYS A 173 6.07 17.51 8.41
N VAL A 174 6.63 17.44 7.22
CA VAL A 174 5.91 17.53 5.94
C VAL A 174 6.18 16.26 5.16
N GLY A 175 5.20 15.74 4.45
CA GLY A 175 5.37 14.61 3.57
C GLY A 175 4.47 14.68 2.36
N LEU A 176 4.88 14.00 1.33
CA LEU A 176 4.13 13.82 0.10
C LEU A 176 4.38 12.42 -0.46
N PHE A 177 3.40 11.89 -1.16
CA PHE A 177 3.55 10.65 -1.90
C PHE A 177 2.79 10.68 -3.22
N ASP A 178 3.24 9.86 -4.15
CA ASP A 178 2.57 9.53 -5.40
C ASP A 178 2.68 8.02 -5.60
N ALA A 179 1.54 7.35 -5.83
CA ALA A 179 1.50 5.91 -5.97
C ALA A 179 0.48 5.49 -7.03
N TYR A 180 0.63 4.28 -7.53
CA TYR A 180 -0.36 3.67 -8.41
C TYR A 180 -0.50 2.17 -8.11
N LEU A 181 -1.66 1.64 -8.49
CA LEU A 181 -1.95 0.21 -8.53
C LEU A 181 -2.65 -0.12 -9.85
N GLU A 182 -2.09 -1.03 -10.60
CA GLU A 182 -2.73 -1.71 -11.72
C GLU A 182 -3.09 -3.14 -11.27
N PRO A 183 -4.38 -3.46 -11.09
CA PRO A 183 -4.78 -4.80 -10.70
C PRO A 183 -4.50 -5.80 -11.84
N GLY A 184 -4.25 -7.05 -11.49
CA GLY A 184 -4.18 -8.13 -12.47
C GLY A 184 -5.55 -8.36 -13.11
N ILE A 185 -5.61 -8.43 -14.45
CA ILE A 185 -6.85 -8.65 -15.20
C ILE A 185 -6.61 -9.76 -16.20
N ALA A 186 -7.29 -10.88 -16.02
CA ALA A 186 -7.15 -12.06 -16.89
C ALA A 186 -7.63 -11.81 -18.32
N THR A 187 -8.66 -10.97 -18.48
CA THR A 187 -9.19 -10.62 -19.81
C THR A 187 -9.57 -9.15 -19.81
N LYS A 188 -8.73 -8.31 -20.38
CA LYS A 188 -8.93 -6.87 -20.41
C LYS A 188 -10.11 -6.42 -21.26
N TYR A 189 -10.45 -7.22 -22.28
CA TYR A 189 -11.53 -6.94 -23.20
C TYR A 189 -12.30 -8.24 -23.44
N GLY A 190 -13.45 -8.38 -22.81
CA GLY A 190 -14.32 -9.51 -23.11
C GLY A 190 -14.54 -9.61 -24.60
N THR A 191 -14.48 -10.81 -25.15
CA THR A 191 -15.12 -11.10 -26.45
C THR A 191 -16.56 -10.65 -26.28
N ALA A 192 -16.92 -9.60 -26.98
CA ALA A 192 -18.22 -8.97 -26.87
C ALA A 192 -19.34 -9.96 -27.14
N SER A 193 -19.78 -10.63 -26.12
CA SER A 193 -21.19 -10.93 -26.00
C SER A 193 -21.77 -9.66 -25.40
N ALA A 194 -22.46 -8.92 -26.25
CA ALA A 194 -23.12 -7.71 -25.94
C ALA A 194 -23.68 -7.77 -24.52
N ASP A 195 -23.48 -6.69 -23.83
CA ASP A 195 -24.13 -6.35 -22.59
C ASP A 195 -23.33 -6.48 -21.31
N THR A 196 -23.11 -5.29 -20.77
CA THR A 196 -22.81 -5.08 -19.36
C THR A 196 -21.48 -5.65 -18.86
N ALA A 197 -20.36 -5.30 -19.46
CA ALA A 197 -19.17 -5.07 -18.67
C ALA A 197 -19.46 -3.79 -17.86
N THR A 198 -20.27 -3.90 -16.84
CA THR A 198 -20.27 -2.94 -15.75
C THR A 198 -18.92 -3.12 -15.07
N ALA A 199 -17.95 -2.37 -15.53
CA ALA A 199 -16.64 -2.27 -14.91
C ALA A 199 -16.83 -1.64 -13.54
N SER A 200 -17.11 -2.46 -12.57
CA SER A 200 -17.13 -2.04 -11.15
C SER A 200 -15.73 -1.96 -10.55
N ASN A 201 -14.70 -2.38 -11.31
CA ASN A 201 -13.31 -2.39 -10.86
C ASN A 201 -12.45 -1.61 -11.84
N GLY A 202 -11.69 -0.63 -11.35
CA GLY A 202 -10.81 0.18 -12.17
C GLY A 202 -9.68 -0.64 -12.80
N ASP A 203 -9.27 -0.25 -13.99
CA ASP A 203 -8.08 -0.79 -14.64
C ASP A 203 -6.79 -0.26 -14.02
N ARG A 204 -6.88 0.92 -13.37
CA ARG A 204 -5.79 1.57 -12.66
C ARG A 204 -6.32 2.48 -11.57
N TYR A 205 -5.54 2.58 -10.52
CA TYR A 205 -5.75 3.51 -9.43
C TYR A 205 -4.50 4.35 -9.25
N ASP A 206 -4.65 5.68 -9.23
CA ASP A 206 -3.59 6.62 -8.90
C ASP A 206 -3.89 7.24 -7.53
N PHE A 207 -2.87 7.36 -6.70
CA PHE A 207 -2.96 7.88 -5.33
C PHE A 207 -1.95 9.01 -5.16
N LYS A 208 -2.36 10.11 -4.54
CA LYS A 208 -1.47 11.21 -4.19
C LYS A 208 -1.84 11.75 -2.84
N GLY A 209 -0.86 12.19 -2.09
CA GLY A 209 -1.12 12.84 -0.82
C GLY A 209 -0.03 13.81 -0.43
N ILE A 210 -0.46 14.77 0.34
CA ILE A 210 0.41 15.74 1.01
C ILE A 210 -0.10 15.93 2.43
N GLY A 211 0.81 16.12 3.38
CA GLY A 211 0.42 16.39 4.75
C GLY A 211 1.47 17.19 5.49
N ILE A 212 1.01 17.84 6.54
CA ILE A 212 1.85 18.57 7.49
C ILE A 212 1.43 18.23 8.91
N GLU A 213 2.42 18.01 9.77
CA GLU A 213 2.26 17.80 11.20
C GLU A 213 3.03 18.87 11.96
N PHE A 214 2.45 19.34 13.06
CA PHE A 214 3.06 20.29 13.96
C PHE A 214 2.96 19.80 15.41
N ALA A 215 4.11 19.58 16.04
CA ALA A 215 4.20 19.32 17.47
C ALA A 215 4.05 20.65 18.22
N VAL A 216 2.87 20.88 18.80
CA VAL A 216 2.55 22.11 19.57
C VAL A 216 3.41 22.18 20.82
N ASN A 217 3.60 21.03 21.48
CA ASN A 217 4.47 20.82 22.63
C ASN A 217 4.73 19.31 22.80
N ASP A 218 5.44 18.93 23.87
CA ASP A 218 5.79 17.52 24.12
C ASP A 218 4.58 16.57 24.30
N ALA A 219 3.40 17.12 24.57
CA ALA A 219 2.19 16.34 24.81
C ALA A 219 1.16 16.45 23.68
N MET A 220 1.27 17.45 22.80
CA MET A 220 0.23 17.73 21.81
C MET A 220 0.79 17.92 20.41
N SER A 221 0.18 17.26 19.45
CA SER A 221 0.43 17.51 18.03
C SER A 221 -0.88 17.67 17.25
N VAL A 222 -0.79 18.39 16.13
CA VAL A 222 -1.88 18.58 15.17
C VAL A 222 -1.36 18.28 13.78
N SER A 223 -2.22 17.74 12.91
CA SER A 223 -1.86 17.51 11.52
C SER A 223 -3.03 17.81 10.59
N TYR A 224 -2.67 18.17 9.37
CA TYR A 224 -3.57 18.24 8.24
C TYR A 224 -2.97 17.42 7.12
N SER A 225 -3.80 16.63 6.44
CA SER A 225 -3.42 15.94 5.21
C SER A 225 -4.56 15.92 4.21
N GLN A 226 -4.19 15.94 2.93
CA GLN A 226 -5.10 15.77 1.81
C GLN A 226 -4.62 14.58 0.98
N GLU A 227 -5.56 13.71 0.62
CA GLU A 227 -5.31 12.54 -0.21
C GLU A 227 -6.29 12.51 -1.37
N LYS A 228 -5.78 12.18 -2.56
CA LYS A 228 -6.54 12.04 -3.79
C LYS A 228 -6.41 10.61 -4.31
N TYR A 229 -7.53 10.03 -4.64
CA TYR A 229 -7.65 8.67 -5.12
C TYR A 229 -8.40 8.69 -6.45
N LYS A 230 -7.71 8.41 -7.53
CA LYS A 230 -8.31 8.40 -8.87
C LYS A 230 -8.46 6.97 -9.36
N ARG A 231 -9.70 6.55 -9.61
CA ARG A 231 -9.99 5.33 -10.33
C ARG A 231 -10.08 5.62 -11.83
N ILE A 232 -9.43 4.80 -12.63
CA ILE A 232 -9.41 4.89 -14.08
C ILE A 232 -10.00 3.59 -14.64
N ASP A 233 -11.05 3.72 -15.40
CA ASP A 233 -11.75 2.62 -16.08
C ASP A 233 -11.53 2.75 -17.59
N LYS A 234 -11.10 1.66 -18.23
CA LYS A 234 -10.87 1.61 -19.68
C LYS A 234 -11.85 0.64 -20.32
N THR A 235 -12.71 1.13 -21.19
CA THR A 235 -13.65 0.30 -21.95
C THR A 235 -13.29 0.31 -23.43
N MET A 236 -13.36 -0.84 -24.10
CA MET A 236 -13.29 -0.88 -25.56
C MET A 236 -14.68 -0.79 -26.17
N SER A 237 -14.85 0.17 -27.05
CA SER A 237 -16.02 0.19 -27.93
C SER A 237 -15.88 -0.88 -29.01
N VAL A 238 -16.73 -1.90 -28.97
CA VAL A 238 -16.73 -3.01 -29.91
C VAL A 238 -16.96 -2.56 -31.35
N THR A 239 -17.65 -1.44 -31.53
CA THR A 239 -18.02 -0.92 -32.86
C THR A 239 -16.95 0.02 -33.45
N GLN A 240 -16.05 0.56 -32.65
CA GLN A 240 -15.11 1.57 -33.12
C GLN A 240 -13.63 1.23 -32.95
N SER A 241 -13.32 0.08 -32.34
CA SER A 241 -11.93 -0.26 -31.96
C SER A 241 -11.22 0.88 -31.18
N THR A 242 -11.99 1.70 -30.51
CA THR A 242 -11.52 2.87 -29.78
C THR A 242 -11.61 2.59 -28.29
N GLN A 243 -10.50 2.75 -27.59
CA GLN A 243 -10.49 2.71 -26.14
C GLN A 243 -11.07 4.00 -25.59
N VAL A 244 -12.06 3.88 -24.73
CA VAL A 244 -12.64 5.01 -23.98
C VAL A 244 -12.15 4.89 -22.53
N GLU A 245 -11.59 5.96 -22.04
CA GLU A 245 -11.18 6.09 -20.66
C GLU A 245 -12.16 6.98 -19.90
N SER A 246 -12.59 6.53 -18.74
CA SER A 246 -13.34 7.31 -17.78
C SER A 246 -12.63 7.28 -16.43
N SER A 247 -12.74 8.33 -15.64
CA SER A 247 -12.14 8.37 -14.33
C SER A 247 -12.99 9.13 -13.33
N VAL A 248 -12.93 8.69 -12.08
CA VAL A 248 -13.50 9.41 -10.93
C VAL A 248 -12.38 9.61 -9.93
N GLU A 249 -12.21 10.85 -9.46
CA GLU A 249 -11.29 11.22 -8.41
C GLU A 249 -12.07 11.46 -7.12
N SER A 250 -11.70 10.75 -6.07
CA SER A 250 -12.16 10.98 -4.71
C SER A 250 -11.08 11.74 -3.96
N GLU A 251 -11.47 12.76 -3.19
CA GLU A 251 -10.57 13.59 -2.40
C GLU A 251 -10.97 13.50 -0.93
N ALA A 252 -9.99 13.30 -0.06
CA ALA A 252 -10.20 13.23 1.38
C ALA A 252 -9.26 14.20 2.11
N ASP A 253 -9.87 15.05 2.92
CA ASP A 253 -9.18 16.00 3.80
C ASP A 253 -9.23 15.50 5.25
N TYR A 254 -8.09 15.47 5.92
CA TYR A 254 -7.96 15.00 7.30
C TYR A 254 -7.42 16.10 8.19
N ILE A 255 -8.11 16.36 9.31
CA ILE A 255 -7.58 17.15 10.42
C ILE A 255 -7.49 16.24 11.64
N GLN A 256 -6.31 16.16 12.26
CA GLN A 256 -6.08 15.28 13.39
C GLN A 256 -5.39 16.01 14.53
N VAL A 257 -5.75 15.62 15.75
CA VAL A 257 -5.13 16.12 16.99
C VAL A 257 -4.81 14.92 17.88
N ALA A 258 -3.59 14.87 18.41
CA ALA A 258 -3.18 13.93 19.43
C ALA A 258 -2.79 14.66 20.71
N TYR A 259 -3.16 14.09 21.85
CA TYR A 259 -2.79 14.62 23.15
C TYR A 259 -2.44 13.50 24.13
N ASN A 260 -1.23 13.53 24.68
CA ASN A 260 -0.73 12.56 25.65
C ASN A 260 -0.96 13.04 27.07
N ILE A 261 -1.63 12.25 27.88
CA ILE A 261 -1.88 12.49 29.30
C ILE A 261 -1.48 11.26 30.12
N GLY A 262 -0.32 11.28 30.75
CA GLY A 262 0.06 10.32 31.78
C GLY A 262 -0.10 8.83 31.43
N GLY A 263 0.32 8.41 30.22
CA GLY A 263 0.20 7.03 29.75
C GLY A 263 -1.08 6.76 28.93
N ALA A 264 -1.88 7.80 28.65
CA ALA A 264 -2.99 7.74 27.70
C ALA A 264 -2.75 8.69 26.52
N THR A 265 -3.04 8.26 25.32
CA THR A 265 -3.09 9.12 24.12
C THR A 265 -4.54 9.30 23.69
N LEU A 266 -4.98 10.56 23.69
CA LEU A 266 -6.28 10.95 23.16
C LEU A 266 -6.11 11.38 21.71
N GLY A 267 -6.93 10.83 20.80
CA GLY A 267 -6.95 11.18 19.38
C GLY A 267 -8.30 11.73 18.98
N LEU A 268 -8.27 12.78 18.15
CA LEU A 268 -9.42 13.30 17.44
C LEU A 268 -9.06 13.38 15.97
N ALA A 269 -9.87 12.79 15.10
CA ALA A 269 -9.73 12.89 13.66
C ALA A 269 -11.06 13.33 13.04
N MET A 270 -10.98 14.28 12.12
CA MET A 270 -12.09 14.74 11.30
C MET A 270 -11.69 14.50 9.84
N VAL A 271 -12.59 13.87 9.08
CA VAL A 271 -12.37 13.56 7.66
C VAL A 271 -13.58 14.00 6.88
N ASP A 272 -13.32 14.77 5.85
CA ASP A 272 -14.30 15.11 4.82
C ASP A 272 -13.85 14.48 3.51
N THR A 273 -14.77 13.82 2.81
CA THR A 273 -14.47 13.08 1.57
C THR A 273 -15.45 13.45 0.49
N ASP A 274 -14.93 13.92 -0.63
CA ASP A 274 -15.69 14.17 -1.86
C ASP A 274 -15.59 12.97 -2.79
N ASN A 275 -16.67 12.68 -3.54
CA ASN A 275 -16.80 11.54 -4.43
C ASN A 275 -16.45 10.20 -3.74
N SER A 276 -16.91 10.03 -2.50
CA SER A 276 -16.66 8.83 -1.70
C SER A 276 -17.00 7.55 -2.47
N ASP A 277 -16.18 6.50 -2.29
CA ASP A 277 -16.25 5.23 -3.03
C ASP A 277 -16.25 5.41 -4.57
N TYR A 278 -15.55 6.44 -5.06
CA TYR A 278 -15.50 6.78 -6.49
C TYR A 278 -16.87 7.01 -7.11
N THR A 279 -17.81 7.55 -6.32
CA THR A 279 -19.15 7.89 -6.76
C THR A 279 -19.28 9.41 -6.90
N ASP A 280 -19.51 9.89 -8.11
CA ASP A 280 -19.59 11.31 -8.42
C ASP A 280 -20.69 12.00 -7.58
N GLY A 281 -20.33 13.09 -6.91
CA GLY A 281 -21.21 13.86 -6.03
C GLY A 281 -21.56 13.22 -4.68
N LYS A 282 -20.97 12.07 -4.33
CA LYS A 282 -21.16 11.47 -3.01
C LYS A 282 -20.20 12.10 -2.01
N GLU A 283 -20.71 12.85 -1.05
CA GLU A 283 -19.95 13.46 0.03
C GLU A 283 -20.13 12.66 1.34
N GLU A 284 -19.06 12.47 2.08
CA GLU A 284 -19.08 11.84 3.40
C GLU A 284 -18.18 12.61 4.37
N SER A 285 -18.68 12.77 5.62
CA SER A 285 -17.93 13.36 6.72
C SER A 285 -17.90 12.41 7.90
N LYS A 286 -16.75 12.28 8.55
CA LYS A 286 -16.58 11.41 9.70
C LYS A 286 -15.73 12.08 10.79
N THR A 287 -16.16 11.94 12.03
CA THR A 287 -15.37 12.34 13.21
C THR A 287 -15.12 11.11 14.06
N VAL A 288 -13.87 10.89 14.41
CA VAL A 288 -13.42 9.79 15.24
C VAL A 288 -12.72 10.33 16.48
N PHE A 289 -13.12 9.82 17.62
CA PHE A 289 -12.42 10.02 18.88
C PHE A 289 -11.85 8.68 19.35
N SER A 290 -10.58 8.68 19.73
CA SER A 290 -9.88 7.47 20.20
C SER A 290 -9.15 7.72 21.52
N ILE A 291 -8.99 6.66 22.30
CA ILE A 291 -8.17 6.64 23.50
C ILE A 291 -7.29 5.38 23.41
N ALA A 292 -5.97 5.57 23.36
CA ALA A 292 -4.99 4.51 23.49
C ALA A 292 -4.36 4.56 24.89
N LEU A 293 -4.30 3.42 25.58
CA LEU A 293 -3.70 3.30 26.90
C LEU A 293 -2.44 2.43 26.79
N GLU A 294 -1.32 2.92 27.31
CA GLU A 294 -0.09 2.15 27.46
C GLU A 294 0.00 1.64 28.91
N PHE A 295 0.12 0.31 29.08
CA PHE A 295 0.22 -0.39 30.37
C PHE A 295 1.62 -0.95 30.58
#